data_436134ba871adfe6323173fc4bc50bf3
#
_entry.id   436134ba871adfe6323173fc4bc50bf3
#
_cell.length_a   1.000
_cell.length_b   1.000
_cell.length_c   1.000
_cell.angle_alpha   90.00
_cell.angle_beta   90.00
_cell.angle_gamma   90.00
#
_symmetry.space_group_name_H-M   'P 1'
#
loop_
_entity.id
_entity.type
_entity.pdbx_description
1 polymer ?
#
loop_
_entity_poly.entity_id
_entity_poly.type
_entity_poly.pdbx_seq_one_letter_code
_entity_poly.pdbx_strand_id
1 'polypeptide(L)'
;MSSRNEFPNRPVPAVGAIVFRDGAVLLVKRGAEPSKGRWSLPGGALETGETVEAAAVRETLEETRVDVRPARVFDVRDFIQLEGTKVRWHYVLIDVLCEFIGGNPFPGTDAENARFVPFRELGEYDVASTALEVLHAASAARIAAGESISP
;
A
#
# COMPACT_ATOMS: atom_id res chain seq x y z
N MET A 1 -3.38 9.33 2.60
CA MET A 1 -2.54 10.55 2.51
C MET A 1 -3.49 11.73 2.40
N SER A 2 -3.18 12.84 2.99
CA SER A 2 -4.10 13.97 3.09
C SER A 2 -3.74 15.11 2.15
N SER A 3 -4.71 15.99 1.87
CA SER A 3 -4.53 17.18 1.04
C SER A 3 -3.42 18.11 1.53
N ARG A 4 -3.06 18.05 2.82
CA ARG A 4 -1.94 18.85 3.37
C ARG A 4 -0.58 18.50 2.77
N ASN A 5 -0.48 17.38 2.06
CA ASN A 5 0.74 16.99 1.37
C ASN A 5 0.74 17.39 -0.11
N GLU A 6 -0.28 18.13 -0.55
CA GLU A 6 -0.35 18.68 -1.91
C GLU A 6 0.57 19.88 -2.04
N PHE A 7 1.29 19.97 -3.17
CA PHE A 7 2.29 21.00 -3.44
C PHE A 7 3.32 21.11 -2.32
N PRO A 8 3.99 20.00 -1.97
CA PRO A 8 4.90 19.96 -0.83
C PRO A 8 6.19 20.76 -1.10
N ASN A 9 6.79 21.28 -0.04
CA ASN A 9 8.11 21.93 -0.12
C ASN A 9 9.27 20.94 0.10
N ARG A 10 8.97 19.68 0.34
CA ARG A 10 9.94 18.59 0.52
C ARG A 10 9.27 17.25 0.29
N PRO A 11 10.02 16.19 -0.06
CA PRO A 11 9.46 14.85 -0.19
C PRO A 11 8.81 14.38 1.12
N VAL A 12 7.73 13.63 1.00
CA VAL A 12 6.98 13.08 2.14
C VAL A 12 7.23 11.57 2.21
N PRO A 13 7.83 11.05 3.28
CA PRO A 13 7.94 9.61 3.45
C PRO A 13 6.57 9.01 3.76
N ALA A 14 6.26 7.90 3.09
CA ALA A 14 5.01 7.17 3.28
C ALA A 14 5.27 5.68 3.21
N VAL A 15 4.43 4.89 3.86
CA VAL A 15 4.54 3.43 3.87
C VAL A 15 3.40 2.79 3.10
N GLY A 16 3.68 1.63 2.51
CA GLY A 16 2.66 0.74 1.96
C GLY A 16 2.87 -0.65 2.56
N ALA A 17 1.79 -1.37 2.82
CA ALA A 17 1.87 -2.73 3.32
C ALA A 17 1.54 -3.73 2.23
N ILE A 18 2.41 -4.73 2.06
CA ILE A 18 2.18 -5.86 1.15
C ILE A 18 1.76 -7.04 2.02
N VAL A 19 0.49 -7.43 1.94
CA VAL A 19 -0.09 -8.47 2.77
C VAL A 19 -0.72 -9.54 1.89
N PHE A 20 -0.10 -10.72 1.84
CA PHE A 20 -0.64 -11.87 1.12
C PHE A 20 -1.40 -12.78 2.09
N ARG A 21 -2.49 -13.36 1.60
CA ARG A 21 -3.25 -14.39 2.31
C ARG A 21 -3.94 -15.30 1.31
N ASP A 22 -3.66 -16.61 1.36
CA ASP A 22 -4.36 -17.62 0.55
C ASP A 22 -4.45 -17.27 -0.94
N GLY A 23 -3.33 -16.83 -1.54
CA GLY A 23 -3.28 -16.44 -2.95
C GLY A 23 -3.91 -15.10 -3.28
N ALA A 24 -4.29 -14.33 -2.25
CA ALA A 24 -4.88 -13.00 -2.41
C ALA A 24 -3.98 -11.95 -1.76
N VAL A 25 -4.16 -10.71 -2.15
CA VAL A 25 -3.44 -9.55 -1.60
C VAL A 25 -4.41 -8.51 -1.10
N LEU A 26 -4.07 -7.90 0.04
CA LEU A 26 -4.91 -6.87 0.66
C LEU A 26 -4.77 -5.56 -0.09
N LEU A 27 -5.89 -5.03 -0.56
CA LEU A 27 -5.95 -3.76 -1.26
C LEU A 27 -7.02 -2.86 -0.65
N VAL A 28 -6.83 -1.56 -0.80
CA VAL A 28 -7.81 -0.53 -0.47
C VAL A 28 -8.18 0.25 -1.72
N LYS A 29 -9.45 0.64 -1.81
CA LYS A 29 -9.90 1.61 -2.81
C LYS A 29 -9.74 3.00 -2.19
N ARG A 30 -8.91 3.82 -2.82
CA ARG A 30 -8.52 5.11 -2.26
C ARG A 30 -9.69 6.09 -2.25
N GLY A 31 -9.94 6.71 -1.11
CA GLY A 31 -10.96 7.75 -0.94
C GLY A 31 -10.44 9.17 -1.13
N ALA A 32 -9.13 9.36 -1.36
CA ALA A 32 -8.51 10.67 -1.48
C ALA A 32 -7.43 10.70 -2.55
N GLU A 33 -7.13 11.91 -3.05
CA GLU A 33 -6.01 12.12 -3.98
C GLU A 33 -4.65 11.93 -3.27
N PRO A 34 -3.57 11.54 -3.96
CA PRO A 34 -3.55 11.15 -5.37
C PRO A 34 -4.20 9.77 -5.60
N SER A 35 -4.61 9.54 -6.85
CA SER A 35 -5.20 8.26 -7.30
C SER A 35 -6.53 7.89 -6.64
N LYS A 36 -7.36 8.90 -6.30
CA LYS A 36 -8.69 8.66 -5.74
C LYS A 36 -9.52 7.74 -6.64
N GLY A 37 -10.19 6.77 -6.01
CA GLY A 37 -11.02 5.78 -6.71
C GLY A 37 -10.25 4.58 -7.25
N ARG A 38 -8.93 4.59 -7.21
CA ARG A 38 -8.11 3.47 -7.63
C ARG A 38 -7.76 2.57 -6.44
N TRP A 39 -7.46 1.31 -6.75
CA TRP A 39 -7.02 0.35 -5.74
C TRP A 39 -5.50 0.44 -5.55
N SER A 40 -5.06 0.33 -4.32
CA SER A 40 -3.62 0.37 -3.98
C SER A 40 -3.35 -0.40 -2.70
N LEU A 41 -2.07 -0.45 -2.31
CA LEU A 41 -1.68 -1.00 -1.02
C LEU A 41 -2.25 -0.14 0.11
N PRO A 42 -2.65 -0.75 1.24
CA PRO A 42 -2.90 0.03 2.46
C PRO A 42 -1.64 0.81 2.84
N GLY A 43 -1.79 2.04 3.28
CA GLY A 43 -0.65 2.83 3.67
C GLY A 43 -0.96 4.30 3.84
N GLY A 44 0.05 5.07 4.18
CA GLY A 44 -0.06 6.49 4.39
C GLY A 44 1.24 7.12 4.87
N ALA A 45 1.18 8.42 5.13
CA ALA A 45 2.36 9.18 5.56
C ALA A 45 2.89 8.70 6.91
N LEU A 46 4.20 8.66 7.02
CA LEU A 46 4.89 8.36 8.26
C LEU A 46 4.68 9.52 9.24
N GLU A 47 4.41 9.20 10.50
CA GLU A 47 4.26 10.19 11.55
C GLU A 47 5.60 10.42 12.27
N THR A 48 5.79 11.63 12.79
CA THR A 48 7.00 11.97 13.53
C THR A 48 7.17 11.05 14.73
N GLY A 49 8.35 10.44 14.84
CA GLY A 49 8.66 9.51 15.93
C GLY A 49 8.20 8.08 15.70
N GLU A 50 7.55 7.81 14.56
CA GLU A 50 7.06 6.49 14.21
C GLU A 50 8.07 5.76 13.33
N THR A 51 8.30 4.47 13.61
CA THR A 51 9.13 3.64 12.72
C THR A 51 8.34 3.25 11.48
N VAL A 52 9.05 2.89 10.41
CA VAL A 52 8.44 2.40 9.16
C VAL A 52 7.55 1.17 9.43
N GLU A 53 8.03 0.24 10.23
CA GLU A 53 7.29 -0.98 10.59
C GLU A 53 6.03 -0.66 11.38
N ALA A 54 6.12 0.23 12.37
CA ALA A 54 4.96 0.65 13.17
C ALA A 54 3.91 1.35 12.29
N ALA A 55 4.36 2.19 11.36
CA ALA A 55 3.47 2.86 10.42
C ALA A 55 2.71 1.88 9.53
N ALA A 56 3.39 0.84 9.03
CA ALA A 56 2.76 -0.18 8.21
C ALA A 56 1.64 -0.92 8.97
N VAL A 57 1.89 -1.27 10.23
CA VAL A 57 0.88 -1.91 11.09
C VAL A 57 -0.29 -0.98 11.34
N ARG A 58 -0.01 0.24 11.75
CA ARG A 58 -1.03 1.26 12.07
C ARG A 58 -1.93 1.57 10.87
N GLU A 59 -1.33 1.89 9.74
CA GLU A 59 -2.08 2.25 8.53
C GLU A 59 -2.93 1.09 8.02
N THR A 60 -2.40 -0.12 8.05
CA THR A 60 -3.16 -1.31 7.63
C THR A 60 -4.38 -1.51 8.52
N LEU A 61 -4.20 -1.40 9.84
CA LEU A 61 -5.29 -1.55 10.80
C LEU A 61 -6.34 -0.44 10.63
N GLU A 62 -5.89 0.81 10.50
CA GLU A 62 -6.79 1.96 10.33
C GLU A 62 -7.62 1.88 9.06
N GLU A 63 -7.00 1.50 7.94
CA GLU A 63 -7.68 1.48 6.64
C GLU A 63 -8.46 0.22 6.36
N THR A 64 -8.07 -0.92 6.93
CA THR A 64 -8.65 -2.23 6.56
C THR A 64 -9.16 -3.05 7.73
N ARG A 65 -8.85 -2.67 8.96
CA ARG A 65 -9.13 -3.47 10.17
C ARG A 65 -8.42 -4.83 10.19
N VAL A 66 -7.42 -4.99 9.35
CA VAL A 66 -6.59 -6.20 9.32
C VAL A 66 -5.37 -5.98 10.18
N ASP A 67 -5.08 -6.97 11.03
CA ASP A 67 -3.92 -6.98 11.89
C ASP A 67 -2.77 -7.71 11.20
N VAL A 68 -1.60 -7.09 11.18
CA VAL A 68 -0.43 -7.61 10.48
C VAL A 68 0.83 -7.48 11.34
N ARG A 69 1.83 -8.30 11.02
CA ARG A 69 3.16 -8.22 11.59
C ARG A 69 4.16 -7.87 10.50
N PRO A 70 4.98 -6.80 10.65
CA PRO A 70 5.97 -6.46 9.63
C PRO A 70 7.09 -7.50 9.60
N ALA A 71 7.46 -7.94 8.40
CA ALA A 71 8.57 -8.87 8.20
C ALA A 71 9.85 -8.12 7.78
N ARG A 72 9.76 -7.31 6.72
CA ARG A 72 10.91 -6.53 6.23
C ARG A 72 10.46 -5.47 5.24
N VAL A 73 11.30 -4.45 5.05
CA VAL A 73 11.15 -3.52 3.93
C VAL A 73 11.45 -4.30 2.65
N PHE A 74 10.52 -4.27 1.71
CA PHE A 74 10.66 -4.97 0.43
C PHE A 74 11.26 -4.04 -0.63
N ASP A 75 10.75 -2.81 -0.73
CA ASP A 75 11.15 -1.88 -1.78
C ASP A 75 10.98 -0.43 -1.32
N VAL A 76 11.70 0.48 -1.97
CA VAL A 76 11.55 1.92 -1.80
C VAL A 76 11.38 2.51 -3.20
N ARG A 77 10.31 3.29 -3.39
CA ARG A 77 9.97 3.86 -4.70
C ARG A 77 9.65 5.33 -4.57
N ASP A 78 9.93 6.07 -5.64
CA ASP A 78 9.54 7.45 -5.73
C ASP A 78 8.17 7.58 -6.41
N PHE A 79 7.33 8.43 -5.88
CA PHE A 79 6.09 8.84 -6.53
C PHE A 79 6.12 10.35 -6.68
N ILE A 80 6.29 10.81 -7.92
CA ILE A 80 6.37 12.23 -8.23
C ILE A 80 5.33 12.52 -9.31
N GLN A 81 4.41 13.43 -9.02
CA GLN A 81 3.39 13.87 -9.96
C GLN A 81 3.48 15.37 -10.14
N LEU A 82 3.60 15.79 -11.40
CA LEU A 82 3.69 17.19 -11.76
C LEU A 82 2.31 17.72 -12.16
N GLU A 83 2.10 19.01 -11.87
CA GLU A 83 1.01 19.80 -12.45
C GLU A 83 1.65 20.99 -13.13
N GLY A 84 1.70 20.95 -14.47
CA GLY A 84 2.52 21.88 -15.24
C GLY A 84 3.99 21.71 -14.89
N THR A 85 4.64 22.76 -14.40
CA THR A 85 6.04 22.75 -13.95
C THR A 85 6.20 22.54 -12.46
N LYS A 86 5.07 22.49 -11.72
CA LYS A 86 5.08 22.34 -10.25
C LYS A 86 4.97 20.88 -9.86
N VAL A 87 5.66 20.51 -8.78
CA VAL A 87 5.48 19.20 -8.15
C VAL A 87 4.20 19.27 -7.32
N ARG A 88 3.17 18.53 -7.75
CA ARG A 88 1.91 18.45 -7.01
C ARG A 88 1.99 17.45 -5.86
N TRP A 89 2.61 16.28 -6.12
CA TRP A 89 2.80 15.24 -5.11
C TRP A 89 4.22 14.70 -5.19
N HIS A 90 4.85 14.50 -4.04
CA HIS A 90 6.15 13.87 -3.97
C HIS A 90 6.22 12.99 -2.72
N TYR A 91 6.10 11.68 -2.92
CA TYR A 91 6.24 10.69 -1.85
C TYR A 91 7.44 9.81 -2.09
N VAL A 92 8.12 9.48 -1.00
CA VAL A 92 9.06 8.35 -0.96
C VAL A 92 8.28 7.19 -0.36
N LEU A 93 7.91 6.22 -1.18
CA LEU A 93 7.08 5.09 -0.79
C LEU A 93 7.96 3.95 -0.30
N ILE A 94 7.75 3.56 0.95
CA ILE A 94 8.49 2.47 1.59
C ILE A 94 7.52 1.31 1.74
N ASP A 95 7.69 0.28 0.92
CA ASP A 95 6.79 -0.88 0.90
C ASP A 95 7.30 -1.93 1.88
N VAL A 96 6.48 -2.29 2.85
CA VAL A 96 6.81 -3.25 3.92
C VAL A 96 6.06 -4.55 3.67
N LEU A 97 6.79 -5.64 3.56
CA LEU A 97 6.19 -6.97 3.50
C LEU A 97 5.72 -7.34 4.90
N CYS A 98 4.44 -7.66 5.03
CA CYS A 98 3.79 -7.97 6.29
C CYS A 98 3.15 -9.35 6.26
N GLU A 99 3.11 -9.99 7.41
CA GLU A 99 2.39 -11.25 7.61
C GLU A 99 0.99 -10.96 8.12
N PHE A 100 -0.01 -11.66 7.56
CA PHE A 100 -1.38 -11.59 8.05
C PHE A 100 -1.47 -12.26 9.43
N ILE A 101 -2.05 -11.56 10.40
CA ILE A 101 -2.27 -12.08 11.75
C ILE A 101 -3.75 -12.37 11.98
N GLY A 102 -4.64 -11.48 11.60
CA GLY A 102 -6.07 -11.66 11.83
C GLY A 102 -6.90 -10.51 11.30
N GLY A 103 -8.20 -10.61 11.50
CA GLY A 103 -9.16 -9.60 11.09
C GLY A 103 -9.77 -9.86 9.72
N ASN A 104 -10.89 -9.20 9.46
CA ASN A 104 -11.58 -9.24 8.18
C ASN A 104 -11.56 -7.83 7.57
N PRO A 105 -11.22 -7.70 6.28
CA PRO A 105 -11.18 -6.39 5.65
C PRO A 105 -12.52 -5.67 5.73
N PHE A 106 -12.45 -4.44 6.19
CA PHE A 106 -13.57 -3.50 6.22
C PHE A 106 -13.01 -2.10 6.05
N PRO A 107 -13.57 -1.25 5.18
CA PRO A 107 -13.00 0.06 4.94
C PRO A 107 -13.04 0.91 6.22
N GLY A 108 -11.89 1.42 6.59
CA GLY A 108 -11.77 2.40 7.66
C GLY A 108 -11.92 3.82 7.14
N THR A 109 -11.47 4.79 7.93
CA THR A 109 -11.45 6.19 7.56
C THR A 109 -10.60 6.38 6.30
N ASP A 110 -11.01 7.23 5.38
CA ASP A 110 -10.30 7.57 4.14
C ASP A 110 -10.23 6.46 3.09
N ALA A 111 -10.81 5.29 3.32
CA ALA A 111 -10.92 4.23 2.32
C ALA A 111 -12.36 4.06 1.87
N GLU A 112 -12.59 3.95 0.56
CA GLU A 112 -13.92 3.67 0.02
C GLU A 112 -14.26 2.18 0.11
N ASN A 113 -13.24 1.32 0.06
CA ASN A 113 -13.40 -0.12 0.15
C ASN A 113 -12.07 -0.76 0.58
N ALA A 114 -12.14 -1.99 1.10
CA ALA A 114 -10.97 -2.77 1.48
C ALA A 114 -11.29 -4.25 1.29
N ARG A 115 -10.41 -5.01 0.67
CA ARG A 115 -10.61 -6.45 0.46
C ARG A 115 -9.32 -7.18 0.14
N PHE A 116 -9.31 -8.49 0.36
CA PHE A 116 -8.32 -9.38 -0.23
C PHE A 116 -8.76 -9.69 -1.67
N VAL A 117 -7.90 -9.34 -2.62
CA VAL A 117 -8.15 -9.57 -4.04
C VAL A 117 -7.29 -10.76 -4.47
N PRO A 118 -7.90 -11.82 -5.03
CA PRO A 118 -7.11 -12.93 -5.58
C PRO A 118 -6.09 -12.41 -6.58
N PHE A 119 -4.84 -12.84 -6.45
CA PHE A 119 -3.77 -12.31 -7.29
C PHE A 119 -4.06 -12.46 -8.78
N ARG A 120 -4.69 -13.57 -9.18
CA ARG A 120 -5.11 -13.82 -10.57
C ARG A 120 -6.17 -12.83 -11.08
N GLU A 121 -6.89 -12.14 -10.18
CA GLU A 121 -7.95 -11.19 -10.52
C GLU A 121 -7.50 -9.74 -10.50
N LEU A 122 -6.22 -9.46 -10.24
CA LEU A 122 -5.72 -8.07 -10.18
C LEU A 122 -6.00 -7.29 -11.46
N GLY A 123 -6.00 -7.95 -12.61
CA GLY A 123 -6.30 -7.32 -13.90
C GLY A 123 -7.75 -6.84 -14.04
N GLU A 124 -8.66 -7.30 -13.17
CA GLU A 124 -10.06 -6.89 -13.15
C GLU A 124 -10.32 -5.64 -12.30
N TYR A 125 -9.29 -5.19 -11.58
CA TYR A 125 -9.34 -4.02 -10.71
C TYR A 125 -8.51 -2.88 -11.29
N ASP A 126 -8.96 -1.66 -11.09
CA ASP A 126 -8.18 -0.48 -11.46
C ASP A 126 -7.10 -0.23 -10.39
N VAL A 127 -6.05 -1.04 -10.42
CA VAL A 127 -4.94 -0.95 -9.47
C VAL A 127 -3.95 0.11 -9.95
N ALA A 128 -3.52 0.98 -9.04
CA ALA A 128 -2.49 1.98 -9.34
C ALA A 128 -1.23 1.29 -9.86
N SER A 129 -0.64 1.81 -10.93
CA SER A 129 0.49 1.17 -11.61
C SER A 129 1.68 0.91 -10.69
N THR A 130 1.98 1.84 -9.79
CA THR A 130 3.07 1.69 -8.82
C THR A 130 2.82 0.55 -7.85
N ALA A 131 1.57 0.37 -7.40
CA ALA A 131 1.20 -0.75 -6.54
C ALA A 131 1.29 -2.07 -7.31
N LEU A 132 0.81 -2.09 -8.56
CA LEU A 132 0.83 -3.28 -9.40
C LEU A 132 2.26 -3.76 -9.63
N GLU A 133 3.18 -2.86 -9.92
CA GLU A 133 4.60 -3.18 -10.14
C GLU A 133 5.23 -3.85 -8.90
N VAL A 134 5.03 -3.28 -7.72
CA VAL A 134 5.62 -3.87 -6.50
C VAL A 134 4.96 -5.19 -6.13
N LEU A 135 3.67 -5.36 -6.39
CA LEU A 135 2.98 -6.62 -6.14
C LEU A 135 3.50 -7.74 -7.04
N HIS A 136 3.74 -7.46 -8.31
CA HIS A 136 4.34 -8.44 -9.21
C HIS A 136 5.77 -8.80 -8.77
N ALA A 137 6.57 -7.82 -8.35
CA ALA A 137 7.92 -8.07 -7.86
C ALA A 137 7.91 -8.89 -6.57
N ALA A 138 7.02 -8.59 -5.64
CA ALA A 138 6.89 -9.33 -4.38
C ALA A 138 6.41 -10.76 -4.61
N SER A 139 5.47 -10.96 -5.52
CA SER A 139 4.98 -12.28 -5.91
C SER A 139 6.10 -13.12 -6.51
N ALA A 140 6.89 -12.55 -7.43
CA ALA A 140 8.02 -13.23 -8.05
C ALA A 140 9.08 -13.63 -7.00
N ALA A 141 9.35 -12.75 -6.03
CA ALA A 141 10.30 -13.03 -4.96
C ALA A 141 9.83 -14.18 -4.05
N ARG A 142 8.53 -14.28 -3.76
CA ARG A 142 7.95 -15.37 -2.99
C ARG A 142 8.05 -16.69 -3.73
N ILE A 143 7.76 -16.72 -5.02
CA ILE A 143 7.90 -17.91 -5.85
C ILE A 143 9.35 -18.37 -5.88
N ALA A 144 10.31 -17.47 -6.07
CA ALA A 144 11.74 -17.76 -6.08
C ALA A 144 12.23 -18.33 -4.74
N ALA A 145 11.60 -17.92 -3.62
CA ALA A 145 11.90 -18.43 -2.28
C ALA A 145 11.18 -19.76 -1.96
N GLY A 146 10.42 -20.32 -2.91
CA GLY A 146 9.68 -21.57 -2.73
C GLY A 146 8.35 -21.40 -1.97
N GLU A 147 7.88 -20.18 -1.76
CA GLU A 147 6.60 -19.93 -1.14
C GLU A 147 5.48 -19.97 -2.18
N SER A 148 4.41 -20.68 -1.85
CA SER A 148 3.24 -20.74 -2.72
C SER A 148 2.35 -19.53 -2.49
N ILE A 149 1.92 -18.89 -3.59
CA ILE A 149 0.85 -17.87 -3.58
C ILE A 149 -0.38 -18.40 -4.32
N SER A 150 -0.39 -19.69 -4.62
CA SER A 150 -1.51 -20.34 -5.29
C SER A 150 -2.75 -20.33 -4.39
N PRO A 151 -3.94 -20.22 -4.98
CA PRO A 151 -5.18 -20.26 -4.23
C PRO A 151 -5.42 -21.60 -3.57
#